data_3edc217d862a64f2aaa8954982f59e16
#
_entry.id   3edc217d862a64f2aaa8954982f59e16
#
_cell.length_a   1.000
_cell.length_b   1.000
_cell.length_c   1.000
_cell.angle_alpha   90.00
_cell.angle_beta   90.00
_cell.angle_gamma   90.00
#
_symmetry.space_group_name_H-M   'P 1'
#
loop_
_entity.id
_entity.type
_entity.pdbx_description
1 polymer ?
#
loop_
_entity_poly.entity_id
_entity_poly.type
_entity_poly.pdbx_seq_one_letter_code
_entity_poly.pdbx_strand_id
1 'polypeptide(L)'
;MEIRRRPPNPTVKVENLEYAVPHREAQAKNILEEIVWHKDIEIKNFKKIVSLEDLIKKIDKLPAPKDFYKGILESKIKPGVIAEIKKASPSKGVIREDFNPEEIAICYEVLGVSCISVLTDKRFFQGSYEILETVRRLSLIHI
;
A
#
# COMPACT_ATOMS: atom_id res chain seq x y z
N MET A 1 12.32 -0.68 17.09
CA MET A 1 10.94 -0.40 17.56
C MET A 1 10.11 -1.65 17.32
N GLU A 2 9.50 -2.19 18.35
CA GLU A 2 8.66 -3.39 18.25
C GLU A 2 7.23 -3.02 17.86
N ILE A 3 6.69 -3.71 16.85
CA ILE A 3 5.30 -3.56 16.41
C ILE A 3 4.50 -4.68 17.05
N ARG A 4 3.66 -4.36 18.03
CA ARG A 4 2.82 -5.34 18.71
C ARG A 4 1.70 -5.84 17.80
N ARG A 5 1.30 -7.10 17.97
CA ARG A 5 0.05 -7.58 17.41
C ARG A 5 -1.12 -6.99 18.20
N ARG A 6 -2.19 -6.62 17.48
CA ARG A 6 -3.42 -6.17 18.15
C ARG A 6 -3.99 -7.31 18.99
N PRO A 7 -4.18 -7.14 20.31
CA PRO A 7 -4.79 -8.19 21.11
C PRO A 7 -6.24 -8.43 20.67
N PRO A 8 -6.73 -9.68 20.72
CA PRO A 8 -8.12 -9.99 20.43
C PRO A 8 -9.02 -9.33 21.47
N ASN A 9 -10.20 -8.92 21.03
CA ASN A 9 -11.21 -8.43 21.96
C ASN A 9 -11.71 -9.61 22.81
N PRO A 10 -11.67 -9.54 24.15
CA PRO A 10 -12.23 -10.57 25.00
C PRO A 10 -13.75 -10.64 24.81
N THR A 11 -14.26 -11.85 24.80
CA THR A 11 -15.70 -12.10 24.78
C THR A 11 -16.27 -12.05 26.19
N VAL A 12 -17.32 -11.29 26.38
CA VAL A 12 -18.05 -11.18 27.65
C VAL A 12 -19.45 -11.73 27.45
N LYS A 13 -19.85 -12.61 28.38
CA LYS A 13 -21.21 -13.15 28.42
C LYS A 13 -21.97 -12.49 29.57
N VAL A 14 -23.14 -11.93 29.26
CA VAL A 14 -24.08 -11.40 30.23
C VAL A 14 -25.42 -12.04 29.92
N GLU A 15 -25.86 -12.89 30.85
CA GLU A 15 -27.07 -13.72 30.70
C GLU A 15 -26.98 -14.57 29.40
N ASN A 16 -27.86 -14.31 28.43
CA ASN A 16 -27.91 -15.02 27.14
C ASN A 16 -27.23 -14.23 26.00
N LEU A 17 -26.57 -13.11 26.30
CA LEU A 17 -25.89 -12.27 25.32
C LEU A 17 -24.38 -12.48 25.38
N GLU A 18 -23.79 -12.63 24.22
CA GLU A 18 -22.33 -12.70 24.06
C GLU A 18 -21.85 -11.56 23.17
N TYR A 19 -20.93 -10.74 23.64
CA TYR A 19 -20.38 -9.63 22.89
C TYR A 19 -18.88 -9.44 23.17
N ALA A 20 -18.16 -8.94 22.17
CA ALA A 20 -16.76 -8.63 22.29
C ALA A 20 -16.57 -7.19 22.81
N VAL A 21 -15.81 -7.02 23.89
CA VAL A 21 -15.45 -5.71 24.41
C VAL A 21 -14.05 -5.30 23.92
N PRO A 22 -13.77 -4.00 23.76
CA PRO A 22 -12.43 -3.56 23.39
C PRO A 22 -11.40 -3.98 24.44
N HIS A 23 -10.30 -4.61 24.01
CA HIS A 23 -9.20 -4.92 24.90
C HIS A 23 -8.53 -3.62 25.39
N ARG A 24 -8.16 -3.54 26.67
CA ARG A 24 -7.52 -2.33 27.24
C ARG A 24 -6.25 -1.91 26.51
N GLU A 25 -5.51 -2.87 25.97
CA GLU A 25 -4.29 -2.62 25.20
C GLU A 25 -4.51 -2.54 23.67
N ALA A 26 -5.77 -2.49 23.22
CA ALA A 26 -6.10 -2.38 21.79
C ALA A 26 -5.99 -0.93 21.26
N GLN A 27 -5.24 -0.08 21.95
CA GLN A 27 -4.83 1.22 21.45
C GLN A 27 -3.42 1.16 20.86
N ALA A 28 -3.26 1.64 19.64
CA ALA A 28 -1.96 1.75 19.00
C ALA A 28 -1.10 2.77 19.76
N LYS A 29 0.14 2.41 20.06
CA LYS A 29 1.11 3.28 20.75
C LYS A 29 1.87 4.21 19.81
N ASN A 30 1.83 3.92 18.53
CA ASN A 30 2.50 4.70 17.50
C ASN A 30 1.80 4.49 16.16
N ILE A 31 2.13 5.34 15.20
CA ILE A 31 1.52 5.34 13.87
C ILE A 31 1.75 4.03 13.10
N LEU A 32 2.89 3.36 13.31
CA LEU A 32 3.16 2.08 12.61
C LEU A 32 2.25 0.97 13.12
N GLU A 33 2.00 0.89 14.42
CA GLU A 33 1.00 -0.05 14.96
C GLU A 33 -0.40 0.26 14.40
N GLU A 34 -0.78 1.53 14.31
CA GLU A 34 -2.07 1.93 13.75
C GLU A 34 -2.21 1.47 12.28
N ILE A 35 -1.18 1.70 11.46
CA ILE A 35 -1.15 1.27 10.06
C ILE A 35 -1.25 -0.26 9.97
N VAL A 36 -0.41 -1.00 10.69
CA VAL A 36 -0.38 -2.47 10.64
C VAL A 36 -1.69 -3.08 11.11
N TRP A 37 -2.27 -2.58 12.20
CA TRP A 37 -3.54 -3.09 12.70
C TRP A 37 -4.71 -2.80 11.76
N HIS A 38 -4.67 -1.64 11.09
CA HIS A 38 -5.66 -1.31 10.08
C HIS A 38 -5.53 -2.24 8.86
N LYS A 39 -4.30 -2.47 8.39
CA LYS A 39 -4.04 -3.41 7.29
C LYS A 39 -4.45 -4.84 7.61
N ASP A 40 -4.29 -5.30 8.84
CA ASP A 40 -4.77 -6.62 9.26
C ASP A 40 -6.30 -6.75 9.08
N ILE A 41 -7.05 -5.69 9.41
CA ILE A 41 -8.50 -5.64 9.21
C ILE A 41 -8.85 -5.63 7.72
N GLU A 42 -8.18 -4.79 6.93
CA GLU A 42 -8.39 -4.70 5.47
C GLU A 42 -8.13 -6.05 4.79
N ILE A 43 -7.01 -6.69 5.12
CA ILE A 43 -6.64 -8.01 4.57
C ILE A 43 -7.67 -9.07 4.94
N LYS A 44 -8.12 -9.10 6.20
CA LYS A 44 -9.16 -10.03 6.66
C LYS A 44 -10.47 -9.86 5.90
N ASN A 45 -10.87 -8.61 5.64
CA ASN A 45 -12.08 -8.32 4.88
C ASN A 45 -11.91 -8.65 3.39
N PHE A 46 -10.75 -8.34 2.81
CA PHE A 46 -10.46 -8.67 1.43
C PHE A 46 -10.47 -10.17 1.16
N LYS A 47 -9.88 -10.97 2.07
CA LYS A 47 -9.90 -12.45 1.99
C LYS A 47 -11.29 -13.08 2.02
N LYS A 48 -12.31 -12.38 2.54
CA LYS A 48 -13.71 -12.83 2.48
C LYS A 48 -14.33 -12.64 1.09
N ILE A 49 -13.81 -11.69 0.31
CA ILE A 49 -14.34 -11.34 -1.01
C ILE A 49 -13.60 -12.08 -2.12
N VAL A 50 -12.26 -12.21 -1.97
CA VAL A 50 -11.40 -12.84 -2.98
C VAL A 50 -10.53 -13.88 -2.29
N SER A 51 -10.63 -15.14 -2.74
CA SER A 51 -9.78 -16.21 -2.24
C SER A 51 -8.35 -16.11 -2.79
N LEU A 52 -7.40 -16.74 -2.09
CA LEU A 52 -6.02 -16.84 -2.58
C LEU A 52 -5.95 -17.60 -3.90
N GLU A 53 -6.76 -18.65 -4.05
CA GLU A 53 -6.84 -19.46 -5.27
C GLU A 53 -7.31 -18.64 -6.47
N ASP A 54 -8.32 -17.76 -6.27
CA ASP A 54 -8.80 -16.88 -7.34
C ASP A 54 -7.76 -15.83 -7.73
N LEU A 55 -6.98 -15.33 -6.77
CA LEU A 55 -5.85 -14.43 -7.06
C LEU A 55 -4.79 -15.14 -7.89
N ILE A 56 -4.38 -16.36 -7.52
CA ILE A 56 -3.40 -17.14 -8.27
C ILE A 56 -3.89 -17.37 -9.71
N LYS A 57 -5.13 -17.82 -9.89
CA LYS A 57 -5.72 -18.02 -11.23
C LYS A 57 -5.75 -16.73 -12.08
N LYS A 58 -5.89 -15.56 -11.44
CA LYS A 58 -5.81 -14.27 -12.15
C LYS A 58 -4.38 -13.92 -12.52
N ILE A 59 -3.44 -14.14 -11.61
CA ILE A 59 -2.00 -13.86 -11.83
C ILE A 59 -1.47 -14.70 -12.99
N ASP A 60 -1.83 -15.98 -13.08
CA ASP A 60 -1.39 -16.90 -14.15
C ASP A 60 -1.80 -16.44 -15.56
N LYS A 61 -2.81 -15.57 -15.65
CA LYS A 61 -3.29 -14.99 -16.92
C LYS A 61 -2.64 -13.67 -17.29
N LEU A 62 -1.87 -13.08 -16.38
CA LEU A 62 -1.23 -11.79 -16.61
C LEU A 62 0.15 -11.97 -17.29
N PRO A 63 0.59 -10.98 -18.08
CA PRO A 63 1.94 -10.97 -18.57
C PRO A 63 2.94 -10.89 -17.40
N ALA A 64 4.14 -11.42 -17.63
CA ALA A 64 5.20 -11.32 -16.62
C ALA A 64 5.45 -9.87 -16.21
N PRO A 65 5.65 -9.59 -14.90
CA PRO A 65 5.98 -8.26 -14.44
C PRO A 65 7.34 -7.82 -15.00
N LYS A 66 7.56 -6.52 -15.10
CA LYS A 66 8.88 -5.98 -15.42
C LYS A 66 9.86 -6.30 -14.29
N ASP A 67 11.10 -6.61 -14.62
CA ASP A 67 12.14 -6.92 -13.66
C ASP A 67 12.64 -5.64 -12.97
N PHE A 68 12.14 -5.40 -11.74
CA PHE A 68 12.46 -4.22 -10.94
C PHE A 68 13.95 -4.13 -10.59
N TYR A 69 14.57 -5.26 -10.25
CA TYR A 69 16.00 -5.33 -9.91
C TYR A 69 16.86 -4.97 -11.13
N LYS A 70 16.57 -5.57 -12.28
CA LYS A 70 17.24 -5.27 -13.53
C LYS A 70 17.08 -3.80 -13.94
N GLY A 71 15.89 -3.22 -13.71
CA GLY A 71 15.64 -1.80 -13.95
C GLY A 71 16.58 -0.87 -13.19
N ILE A 72 16.93 -1.22 -11.96
CA ILE A 72 17.88 -0.44 -11.15
C ILE A 72 19.32 -0.67 -11.63
N LEU A 73 19.70 -1.92 -11.88
CA LEU A 73 21.07 -2.26 -12.30
C LEU A 73 21.44 -1.69 -13.68
N GLU A 74 20.51 -1.76 -14.62
CA GLU A 74 20.71 -1.30 -16.00
C GLU A 74 20.29 0.16 -16.23
N SER A 75 19.99 0.89 -15.15
CA SER A 75 19.62 2.30 -15.23
C SER A 75 20.67 3.13 -15.98
N LYS A 76 20.19 3.96 -16.90
CA LYS A 76 21.03 4.92 -17.63
C LYS A 76 21.59 6.00 -16.72
N ILE A 77 20.86 6.34 -15.64
CA ILE A 77 21.29 7.29 -14.62
C ILE A 77 21.91 6.52 -13.47
N LYS A 78 23.10 6.95 -13.03
CA LYS A 78 23.80 6.33 -11.92
C LYS A 78 24.00 7.34 -10.76
N PRO A 79 23.64 6.98 -9.52
CA PRO A 79 22.98 5.72 -9.11
C PRO A 79 21.56 5.59 -9.67
N GLY A 80 21.06 4.34 -9.79
CA GLY A 80 19.67 4.10 -10.16
C GLY A 80 18.72 4.78 -9.15
N VAL A 81 17.66 5.41 -9.64
CA VAL A 81 16.70 6.19 -8.84
C VAL A 81 15.36 5.49 -8.78
N ILE A 82 14.83 5.30 -7.57
CA ILE A 82 13.45 4.93 -7.32
C ILE A 82 12.70 6.21 -6.92
N ALA A 83 11.80 6.68 -7.78
CA ALA A 83 10.97 7.84 -7.50
C ALA A 83 9.64 7.43 -6.86
N GLU A 84 9.14 8.20 -5.91
CA GLU A 84 7.89 7.89 -5.20
C GLU A 84 6.76 8.86 -5.57
N ILE A 85 5.59 8.31 -5.88
CA ILE A 85 4.34 9.07 -6.08
C ILE A 85 3.51 8.95 -4.81
N LYS A 86 3.44 10.05 -4.04
CA LYS A 86 2.80 10.11 -2.74
C LYS A 86 2.07 11.45 -2.52
N LYS A 87 0.76 11.39 -2.27
CA LYS A 87 -0.07 12.57 -2.01
C LYS A 87 0.07 13.07 -0.58
N ALA A 88 0.01 12.16 0.36
CA ALA A 88 -0.02 12.48 1.79
C ALA A 88 0.78 11.46 2.62
N SER A 89 1.10 11.80 3.85
CA SER A 89 1.67 10.89 4.83
C SER A 89 1.13 11.18 6.23
N PRO A 90 1.09 10.17 7.13
CA PRO A 90 0.61 10.36 8.50
C PRO A 90 1.38 11.41 9.30
N SER A 91 2.66 11.58 9.00
CA SER A 91 3.53 12.52 9.73
C SER A 91 3.46 13.96 9.22
N LYS A 92 3.06 14.17 7.96
CA LYS A 92 3.07 15.51 7.32
C LYS A 92 1.70 15.94 6.78
N GLY A 93 0.68 15.08 6.84
CA GLY A 93 -0.59 15.34 6.20
C GLY A 93 -0.47 15.35 4.67
N VAL A 94 -1.23 16.22 4.00
CA VAL A 94 -1.12 16.40 2.55
C VAL A 94 0.23 17.04 2.22
N ILE A 95 1.01 16.36 1.37
CA ILE A 95 2.34 16.83 0.93
C ILE A 95 2.20 17.64 -0.35
N ARG A 96 1.25 17.25 -1.21
CA ARG A 96 0.99 17.91 -2.49
C ARG A 96 -0.52 18.04 -2.71
N GLU A 97 -1.02 19.28 -2.69
CA GLU A 97 -2.45 19.55 -2.87
C GLU A 97 -2.87 19.42 -4.34
N ASP A 98 -2.04 19.94 -5.25
CA ASP A 98 -2.17 19.81 -6.71
C ASP A 98 -1.71 18.46 -7.25
N PHE A 99 -2.09 17.38 -6.55
CA PHE A 99 -1.61 16.04 -6.83
C PHE A 99 -2.21 15.47 -8.12
N ASN A 100 -1.38 15.46 -9.18
CA ASN A 100 -1.67 14.82 -10.44
C ASN A 100 -0.68 13.65 -10.68
N PRO A 101 -1.05 12.40 -10.41
CA PRO A 101 -0.15 11.26 -10.53
C PRO A 101 0.27 10.99 -11.99
N GLU A 102 -0.55 11.36 -12.98
CA GLU A 102 -0.23 11.20 -14.41
C GLU A 102 0.92 12.11 -14.80
N GLU A 103 0.82 13.40 -14.50
CA GLU A 103 1.87 14.38 -14.79
C GLU A 103 3.17 14.05 -14.07
N ILE A 104 3.08 13.60 -12.81
CA ILE A 104 4.25 13.20 -12.03
C ILE A 104 4.93 11.98 -12.68
N ALA A 105 4.17 10.97 -13.10
CA ALA A 105 4.69 9.77 -13.74
C ALA A 105 5.39 10.10 -15.07
N ILE A 106 4.77 10.93 -15.91
CA ILE A 106 5.36 11.40 -17.18
C ILE A 106 6.65 12.18 -16.92
N CYS A 107 6.66 13.06 -15.93
CA CYS A 107 7.85 13.79 -15.55
C CYS A 107 8.99 12.86 -15.13
N TYR A 108 8.71 11.86 -14.29
CA TYR A 108 9.70 10.87 -13.87
C TYR A 108 10.23 10.03 -15.03
N GLU A 109 9.37 9.67 -15.99
CA GLU A 109 9.78 8.94 -17.19
C GLU A 109 10.71 9.78 -18.07
N VAL A 110 10.36 11.05 -18.34
CA VAL A 110 11.19 12.00 -19.10
C VAL A 110 12.56 12.21 -18.44
N LEU A 111 12.59 12.29 -17.11
CA LEU A 111 13.82 12.40 -16.34
C LEU A 111 14.65 11.11 -16.28
N GLY A 112 14.10 9.98 -16.78
CA GLY A 112 14.81 8.71 -16.87
C GLY A 112 15.02 8.01 -15.54
N VAL A 113 14.11 8.18 -14.55
CA VAL A 113 14.19 7.41 -13.31
C VAL A 113 14.10 5.91 -13.61
N SER A 114 14.74 5.09 -12.77
CA SER A 114 14.83 3.65 -13.01
C SER A 114 13.53 2.92 -12.68
N CYS A 115 12.89 3.33 -11.60
CA CYS A 115 11.67 2.72 -11.07
C CYS A 115 10.77 3.77 -10.43
N ILE A 116 9.47 3.48 -10.37
CA ILE A 116 8.48 4.29 -9.65
C ILE A 116 7.87 3.44 -8.53
N SER A 117 7.73 4.04 -7.36
CA SER A 117 6.94 3.53 -6.23
C SER A 117 5.65 4.33 -6.14
N VAL A 118 4.51 3.66 -6.01
CA VAL A 118 3.20 4.31 -5.90
C VAL A 118 2.53 3.93 -4.60
N LEU A 119 2.16 4.91 -3.77
CA LEU A 119 1.41 4.69 -2.54
C LEU A 119 -0.05 4.36 -2.86
N THR A 120 -0.49 3.17 -2.48
CA THR A 120 -1.85 2.66 -2.73
C THR A 120 -2.74 2.70 -1.50
N ASP A 121 -2.20 2.98 -0.32
CA ASP A 121 -2.98 3.08 0.90
C ASP A 121 -3.87 4.32 0.89
N LYS A 122 -5.19 4.10 1.08
CA LYS A 122 -6.19 5.17 1.03
C LYS A 122 -6.21 5.98 2.32
N ARG A 123 -6.16 5.31 3.47
CA ARG A 123 -6.39 5.95 4.77
C ARG A 123 -5.22 6.83 5.21
N PHE A 124 -4.00 6.32 5.08
CA PHE A 124 -2.81 6.97 5.65
C PHE A 124 -2.02 7.80 4.65
N PHE A 125 -2.16 7.48 3.34
CA PHE A 125 -1.38 8.12 2.28
C PHE A 125 -2.24 8.75 1.18
N GLN A 126 -3.57 8.66 1.28
CA GLN A 126 -4.51 9.13 0.27
C GLN A 126 -4.19 8.59 -1.14
N GLY A 127 -3.66 7.39 -1.20
CA GLY A 127 -3.37 6.66 -2.43
C GLY A 127 -4.54 5.78 -2.87
N SER A 128 -4.38 5.09 -3.99
CA SER A 128 -5.35 4.08 -4.44
C SER A 128 -4.75 3.12 -5.47
N TYR A 129 -5.42 2.01 -5.73
CA TYR A 129 -5.04 1.07 -6.79
C TYR A 129 -5.25 1.67 -8.18
N GLU A 130 -6.23 2.55 -8.34
CA GLU A 130 -6.50 3.27 -9.60
C GLU A 130 -5.33 4.16 -9.99
N ILE A 131 -4.70 4.83 -9.00
CA ILE A 131 -3.47 5.61 -9.24
C ILE A 131 -2.35 4.70 -9.73
N LEU A 132 -2.14 3.55 -9.08
CA LEU A 132 -1.13 2.57 -9.51
C LEU A 132 -1.39 2.08 -10.94
N GLU A 133 -2.64 1.74 -11.27
CA GLU A 133 -3.04 1.29 -12.59
C GLU A 133 -2.81 2.37 -13.65
N THR A 134 -3.17 3.61 -13.36
CA THR A 134 -2.96 4.76 -14.24
C THR A 134 -1.47 4.97 -14.52
N VAL A 135 -0.65 5.02 -13.48
CA VAL A 135 0.80 5.17 -13.62
C VAL A 135 1.40 4.00 -14.41
N ARG A 136 0.93 2.78 -14.16
CA ARG A 136 1.40 1.59 -14.88
C ARG A 136 1.10 1.62 -16.37
N ARG A 137 -0.05 2.19 -16.77
CA ARG A 137 -0.43 2.33 -18.19
C ARG A 137 0.38 3.38 -18.92
N LEU A 138 0.74 4.46 -18.23
CA LEU A 138 1.45 5.59 -18.82
C LEU A 138 2.97 5.40 -18.87
N SER A 139 3.52 4.67 -17.93
CA SER A 139 4.97 4.58 -17.77
C SER A 139 5.57 3.29 -18.32
N LEU A 140 6.65 3.43 -19.11
CA LEU A 140 7.46 2.31 -19.58
C LEU A 140 8.49 1.83 -18.55
N ILE A 141 8.73 2.60 -17.49
CA ILE A 141 9.65 2.22 -16.41
C ILE A 141 9.05 1.19 -15.45
N HIS A 142 9.87 0.66 -14.56
CA HIS A 142 9.48 -0.40 -13.62
C HIS A 142 8.65 0.19 -12.46
N ILE A 143 7.49 -0.40 -12.20
CA ILE A 143 6.54 0.03 -11.17
C ILE A 143 6.24 -1.14 -10.26
#